data_c79274f23127c5bfcdd670daf373b715
#
_entry.id   c79274f23127c5bfcdd670daf373b715
#
_cell.length_a   1.000
_cell.length_b   1.000
_cell.length_c   1.000
_cell.angle_alpha   90.00
_cell.angle_beta   90.00
_cell.angle_gamma   90.00
#
_symmetry.space_group_name_H-M   'P 1'
#
loop_
_entity.id
_entity.type
_entity.pdbx_description
1 polymer ?
#
loop_
_entity_poly.entity_id
_entity_poly.type
_entity_poly.pdbx_seq_one_letter_code
_entity_poly.pdbx_strand_id
1 'polypeptide(L)'
;PVLDTIVFENNKGKAYTNGILKKIKNKGWGRFITKPNISAYSDGFRIWEPNTTDKQFQKYVASNVKRDIGSKILAQRYVKEFHDFYEVRTYWINNTYRYAVGTIIDMDTLGGVRGESLDFNFPENEGGTLEMKLIRELKKVGKKALDCIPCDTSLIVRIDFGCCIENKNVCREYFINEIEYMPNLFCNEIEYPVIDLMSKNIIRLSNLKK
;
A
#
# COMPACT_ATOMS: atom_id res chain seq x y z
N PRO A 1 -10.44 6.02 -1.63
CA PRO A 1 -11.01 4.68 -1.46
C PRO A 1 -10.01 3.76 -0.75
N VAL A 2 -10.49 3.01 0.22
CA VAL A 2 -9.76 1.94 0.91
C VAL A 2 -10.58 0.67 0.85
N LEU A 3 -9.93 -0.49 0.82
CA LEU A 3 -10.62 -1.76 0.87
C LEU A 3 -11.38 -1.92 2.18
N ASP A 4 -12.53 -2.62 2.14
CA ASP A 4 -13.22 -3.05 3.36
C ASP A 4 -12.26 -3.89 4.20
N THR A 5 -12.00 -3.44 5.42
CA THR A 5 -10.91 -3.92 6.27
C THR A 5 -11.43 -4.27 7.65
N ILE A 6 -11.08 -5.45 8.14
CA ILE A 6 -11.22 -5.81 9.55
C ILE A 6 -9.86 -5.66 10.21
N VAL A 7 -9.77 -4.77 11.20
CA VAL A 7 -8.58 -4.61 12.03
C VAL A 7 -8.79 -5.34 13.36
N PHE A 8 -7.81 -6.14 13.79
CA PHE A 8 -7.89 -6.87 15.04
C PHE A 8 -6.53 -6.97 15.72
N GLU A 9 -6.57 -7.12 17.06
CA GLU A 9 -5.37 -7.28 17.87
C GLU A 9 -4.86 -8.72 17.81
N ASN A 10 -3.56 -8.93 17.74
CA ASN A 10 -2.96 -10.26 17.60
C ASN A 10 -2.77 -11.00 18.95
N ASN A 11 -2.90 -10.33 20.09
CA ASN A 11 -2.57 -10.84 21.43
C ASN A 11 -3.77 -11.24 22.32
N LYS A 12 -4.99 -11.22 21.79
CA LYS A 12 -6.24 -11.46 22.58
C LYS A 12 -6.63 -12.93 22.77
N GLY A 13 -5.80 -13.86 22.31
CA GLY A 13 -6.00 -15.30 22.51
C GLY A 13 -6.93 -16.00 21.50
N LYS A 14 -7.08 -17.32 21.67
CA LYS A 14 -7.70 -18.20 20.66
C LYS A 14 -9.19 -17.93 20.41
N ALA A 15 -9.97 -17.72 21.46
CA ALA A 15 -11.42 -17.49 21.32
C ALA A 15 -11.71 -16.21 20.53
N TYR A 16 -10.96 -15.15 20.79
CA TYR A 16 -11.05 -13.90 20.05
C TYR A 16 -10.67 -14.10 18.58
N THR A 17 -9.55 -14.81 18.31
CA THR A 17 -9.07 -15.10 16.96
C THR A 17 -10.11 -15.88 16.14
N ASN A 18 -10.79 -16.87 16.74
CA ASN A 18 -11.88 -17.59 16.07
C ASN A 18 -13.07 -16.70 15.76
N GLY A 19 -13.43 -15.80 16.67
CA GLY A 19 -14.46 -14.79 16.43
C GLY A 19 -14.13 -13.88 15.26
N ILE A 20 -12.85 -13.52 15.08
CA ILE A 20 -12.39 -12.72 13.95
C ILE A 20 -12.49 -13.51 12.65
N LEU A 21 -12.03 -14.77 12.59
CA LEU A 21 -12.15 -15.58 11.39
C LEU A 21 -13.62 -15.77 10.98
N LYS A 22 -14.51 -15.96 11.95
CA LYS A 22 -15.97 -16.01 11.69
C LYS A 22 -16.48 -14.68 11.09
N LYS A 23 -16.07 -13.53 11.62
CA LYS A 23 -16.42 -12.22 11.06
C LYS A 23 -15.94 -12.06 9.62
N ILE A 24 -14.69 -12.48 9.34
CA ILE A 24 -14.13 -12.43 7.97
C ILE A 24 -14.96 -13.30 7.02
N LYS A 25 -15.27 -14.54 7.42
CA LYS A 25 -16.11 -15.44 6.61
C LYS A 25 -17.49 -14.87 6.35
N ASN A 26 -18.09 -14.22 7.33
CA ASN A 26 -19.42 -13.59 7.20
C ASN A 26 -19.42 -12.38 6.24
N LYS A 27 -18.25 -11.81 5.91
CA LYS A 27 -18.14 -10.77 4.88
C LYS A 27 -18.37 -11.31 3.46
N GLY A 28 -18.30 -12.62 3.26
CA GLY A 28 -18.48 -13.24 1.94
C GLY A 28 -17.36 -12.92 0.94
N TRP A 29 -16.20 -12.53 1.41
CA TRP A 29 -15.08 -12.14 0.53
C TRP A 29 -14.49 -13.30 -0.30
N GLY A 30 -14.80 -14.54 0.05
CA GLY A 30 -14.15 -15.71 -0.53
C GLY A 30 -12.71 -15.80 -0.06
N ARG A 31 -11.75 -15.57 -0.94
CA ARG A 31 -10.34 -15.40 -0.56
C ARG A 31 -10.14 -14.07 0.16
N PHE A 32 -9.21 -14.06 1.09
CA PHE A 32 -8.84 -12.83 1.80
C PHE A 32 -7.34 -12.82 2.10
N ILE A 33 -6.82 -11.65 2.38
CA ILE A 33 -5.43 -11.47 2.84
C ILE A 33 -5.40 -11.03 4.28
N THR A 34 -4.28 -11.29 4.93
CA THR A 34 -3.94 -10.66 6.21
C THR A 34 -2.53 -10.08 6.14
N LYS A 35 -2.34 -8.92 6.75
CA LYS A 35 -1.03 -8.29 6.92
C LYS A 35 -0.94 -7.61 8.28
N PRO A 36 0.21 -7.62 8.96
CA PRO A 36 0.43 -6.81 10.14
C PRO A 36 0.28 -5.32 9.83
N ASN A 37 -0.11 -4.52 10.83
CA ASN A 37 -0.23 -3.07 10.67
C ASN A 37 1.13 -2.37 10.55
N ILE A 38 2.19 -3.01 10.99
CA ILE A 38 3.58 -2.56 10.85
C ILE A 38 4.40 -3.78 10.42
N SER A 39 4.92 -3.75 9.22
CA SER A 39 5.80 -4.80 8.69
C SER A 39 6.60 -4.24 7.52
N ALA A 40 7.69 -4.92 7.17
CA ALA A 40 8.49 -4.63 5.98
C ALA A 40 8.66 -5.91 5.16
N TYR A 41 8.93 -5.78 3.86
CA TYR A 41 9.22 -6.90 2.97
C TYR A 41 8.14 -8.01 2.98
N SER A 42 6.86 -7.63 3.04
CA SER A 42 5.73 -8.56 3.12
C SER A 42 5.78 -9.52 4.32
N ASP A 43 6.58 -9.21 5.36
CA ASP A 43 6.67 -10.07 6.53
C ASP A 43 5.32 -10.14 7.26
N GLY A 44 4.84 -11.37 7.48
CA GLY A 44 3.51 -11.62 8.03
C GLY A 44 2.35 -11.47 7.05
N PHE A 45 2.60 -11.11 5.79
CA PHE A 45 1.55 -11.15 4.75
C PHE A 45 1.13 -12.59 4.46
N ARG A 46 -0.17 -12.81 4.30
CA ARG A 46 -0.70 -14.12 3.93
C ARG A 46 -2.00 -14.04 3.16
N ILE A 47 -2.11 -14.89 2.14
CA ILE A 47 -3.36 -15.14 1.40
C ILE A 47 -4.05 -16.36 2.00
N TRP A 48 -5.35 -16.31 2.14
CA TRP A 48 -6.19 -17.32 2.73
C TRP A 48 -7.28 -17.78 1.79
N GLU A 49 -7.54 -19.08 1.83
CA GLU A 49 -8.63 -19.69 1.07
C GLU A 49 -9.94 -19.70 1.90
N PRO A 50 -11.11 -19.79 1.24
CA PRO A 50 -12.40 -19.80 1.93
C PRO A 50 -12.56 -20.91 2.97
N ASN A 51 -11.90 -22.05 2.75
CA ASN A 51 -11.93 -23.22 3.63
C ASN A 51 -10.90 -23.16 4.77
N THR A 52 -10.26 -22.02 5.00
CA THR A 52 -9.31 -21.82 6.11
C THR A 52 -9.93 -22.23 7.43
N THR A 53 -9.19 -23.07 8.19
CA THR A 53 -9.62 -23.55 9.49
C THR A 53 -9.18 -22.62 10.62
N ASP A 54 -9.91 -22.69 11.77
CA ASP A 54 -9.54 -21.94 12.97
C ASP A 54 -8.12 -22.25 13.43
N LYS A 55 -7.71 -23.52 13.35
CA LYS A 55 -6.35 -23.96 13.73
C LYS A 55 -5.26 -23.30 12.89
N GLN A 56 -5.47 -23.23 11.59
CA GLN A 56 -4.52 -22.56 10.67
C GLN A 56 -4.42 -21.08 10.96
N PHE A 57 -5.56 -20.41 11.14
CA PHE A 57 -5.63 -18.99 11.42
C PHE A 57 -5.01 -18.63 12.78
N GLN A 58 -5.31 -19.43 13.84
CA GLN A 58 -4.69 -19.29 15.16
C GLN A 58 -3.16 -19.42 15.10
N LYS A 59 -2.66 -20.44 14.36
CA LYS A 59 -1.21 -20.65 14.20
C LYS A 59 -0.53 -19.42 13.57
N TYR A 60 -1.15 -18.83 12.58
CA TYR A 60 -0.66 -17.60 11.95
C TYR A 60 -0.63 -16.43 12.93
N VAL A 61 -1.74 -16.17 13.63
CA VAL A 61 -1.81 -15.05 14.60
C VAL A 61 -0.76 -15.24 15.69
N ALA A 62 -0.64 -16.45 16.24
CA ALA A 62 0.35 -16.77 17.26
C ALA A 62 1.80 -16.58 16.75
N SER A 63 2.07 -16.88 15.48
CA SER A 63 3.40 -16.68 14.89
C SER A 63 3.76 -15.18 14.79
N ASN A 64 2.81 -14.32 14.47
CA ASN A 64 3.04 -12.87 14.44
C ASN A 64 3.31 -12.30 15.84
N VAL A 65 2.57 -12.77 16.85
CA VAL A 65 2.85 -12.40 18.26
C VAL A 65 4.26 -12.82 18.67
N LYS A 66 4.64 -14.06 18.37
CA LYS A 66 5.97 -14.59 18.72
C LYS A 66 7.11 -13.81 18.07
N ARG A 67 6.90 -13.28 16.87
CA ARG A 67 7.89 -12.51 16.13
C ARG A 67 7.84 -11.00 16.40
N ASP A 68 6.92 -10.59 17.25
CA ASP A 68 6.67 -9.17 17.58
C ASP A 68 6.40 -8.29 16.34
N ILE A 69 5.70 -8.85 15.36
CA ILE A 69 5.36 -8.15 14.12
C ILE A 69 4.05 -7.41 14.32
N GLY A 70 4.14 -6.13 14.68
CA GLY A 70 3.00 -5.26 14.89
C GLY A 70 2.04 -5.73 15.97
N SER A 71 1.23 -4.85 16.50
CA SER A 71 0.23 -5.17 17.54
C SER A 71 -1.13 -5.54 16.96
N LYS A 72 -1.37 -5.20 15.69
CA LYS A 72 -2.63 -5.42 14.99
C LYS A 72 -2.41 -6.11 13.66
N ILE A 73 -3.44 -6.82 13.22
CA ILE A 73 -3.50 -7.45 11.90
C ILE A 73 -4.68 -6.86 11.16
N LEU A 74 -4.47 -6.55 9.89
CA LEU A 74 -5.49 -6.15 8.95
C LEU A 74 -5.90 -7.36 8.14
N ALA A 75 -7.21 -7.61 8.03
CA ALA A 75 -7.77 -8.57 7.10
C ALA A 75 -8.57 -7.80 6.03
N GLN A 76 -8.35 -8.14 4.77
CA GLN A 76 -8.96 -7.46 3.61
C GLN A 76 -9.39 -8.52 2.58
N ARG A 77 -10.39 -8.20 1.76
CA ARG A 77 -10.73 -9.07 0.62
C ARG A 77 -9.53 -9.24 -0.30
N TYR A 78 -9.35 -10.43 -0.86
CA TYR A 78 -8.36 -10.64 -1.92
C TYR A 78 -8.86 -10.01 -3.21
N VAL A 79 -8.06 -9.13 -3.80
CA VAL A 79 -8.34 -8.49 -5.09
C VAL A 79 -7.45 -9.14 -6.13
N LYS A 80 -8.03 -10.07 -6.91
CA LYS A 80 -7.30 -10.82 -7.92
C LYS A 80 -6.67 -9.89 -8.95
N GLU A 81 -7.43 -8.91 -9.38
CA GLU A 81 -7.04 -7.94 -10.41
C GLU A 81 -5.80 -7.12 -10.01
N PHE A 82 -5.59 -6.91 -8.70
CA PHE A 82 -4.41 -6.22 -8.18
C PHE A 82 -3.11 -7.00 -8.44
N HIS A 83 -3.18 -8.33 -8.49
CA HIS A 83 -2.01 -9.16 -8.74
C HIS A 83 -1.70 -9.32 -10.23
N ASP A 84 -2.69 -9.09 -11.07
CA ASP A 84 -2.55 -9.17 -12.53
C ASP A 84 -2.09 -7.82 -13.13
N PHE A 85 -2.03 -6.75 -12.33
CA PHE A 85 -1.78 -5.39 -12.78
C PHE A 85 -0.80 -4.64 -11.88
N TYR A 86 -0.74 -3.31 -12.03
CA TYR A 86 0.24 -2.48 -11.39
C TYR A 86 -0.16 -2.05 -9.99
N GLU A 87 0.82 -2.01 -9.09
CA GLU A 87 0.80 -1.12 -7.96
C GLU A 87 1.39 0.23 -8.39
N VAL A 88 0.64 1.31 -8.23
CA VAL A 88 1.13 2.65 -8.51
C VAL A 88 1.60 3.30 -7.22
N ARG A 89 2.91 3.53 -7.11
CA ARG A 89 3.56 4.15 -5.97
C ARG A 89 3.72 5.63 -6.21
N THR A 90 2.99 6.46 -5.45
CA THR A 90 3.05 7.91 -5.56
C THR A 90 3.92 8.50 -4.47
N TYR A 91 4.84 9.37 -4.83
CA TYR A 91 5.80 10.00 -3.91
C TYR A 91 5.44 11.45 -3.64
N TRP A 92 5.43 11.78 -2.36
CA TRP A 92 5.03 13.08 -1.85
C TRP A 92 6.13 13.63 -0.96
N ILE A 93 6.62 14.83 -1.28
CA ILE A 93 7.60 15.57 -0.47
C ILE A 93 6.95 16.86 -0.03
N ASN A 94 6.96 17.13 1.28
CA ASN A 94 6.29 18.27 1.87
C ASN A 94 4.79 18.33 1.49
N ASN A 95 4.10 17.19 1.60
CA ASN A 95 2.68 17.03 1.25
C ASN A 95 2.32 17.43 -0.19
N THR A 96 3.32 17.52 -1.06
CA THR A 96 3.17 17.84 -2.47
C THR A 96 3.56 16.63 -3.31
N TYR A 97 2.69 16.22 -4.21
CA TYR A 97 2.97 15.16 -5.17
C TYR A 97 4.20 15.53 -6.01
N ARG A 98 5.08 14.55 -6.25
CA ARG A 98 6.29 14.74 -7.03
C ARG A 98 6.33 13.84 -8.25
N TYR A 99 6.16 12.54 -8.06
CA TYR A 99 6.19 11.56 -9.15
C TYR A 99 5.45 10.29 -8.74
N ALA A 100 5.25 9.40 -9.69
CA ALA A 100 4.73 8.06 -9.45
C ALA A 100 5.55 7.03 -10.22
N VAL A 101 5.56 5.81 -9.68
CA VAL A 101 6.19 4.64 -10.30
C VAL A 101 5.17 3.53 -10.34
N GLY A 102 4.99 2.89 -11.49
CA GLY A 102 4.24 1.66 -11.60
C GLY A 102 5.14 0.48 -11.29
N THR A 103 4.68 -0.45 -10.47
CA THR A 103 5.41 -1.67 -10.14
C THR A 103 4.52 -2.88 -10.33
N ILE A 104 5.08 -3.95 -10.91
CA ILE A 104 4.42 -5.24 -10.99
C ILE A 104 4.79 -6.04 -9.74
N ILE A 105 3.80 -6.55 -9.04
CA ILE A 105 4.03 -7.42 -7.89
C ILE A 105 4.21 -8.84 -8.41
N ASP A 106 5.40 -9.40 -8.24
CA ASP A 106 5.64 -10.81 -8.49
C ASP A 106 5.14 -11.64 -7.31
N MET A 107 4.01 -12.30 -7.51
CA MET A 107 3.38 -13.14 -6.49
C MET A 107 4.10 -14.47 -6.25
N ASP A 108 4.89 -14.95 -7.21
CA ASP A 108 5.58 -16.23 -7.09
C ASP A 108 6.76 -16.15 -6.09
N THR A 109 7.27 -14.96 -5.86
CA THR A 109 8.40 -14.73 -4.95
C THR A 109 8.03 -14.14 -3.60
N LEU A 110 6.73 -13.97 -3.25
CA LEU A 110 6.23 -13.47 -1.96
C LEU A 110 7.11 -12.36 -1.34
N GLY A 111 7.30 -11.28 -2.08
CA GLY A 111 8.11 -10.15 -1.62
C GLY A 111 9.10 -9.63 -2.64
N GLY A 112 9.22 -10.28 -3.78
CA GLY A 112 9.97 -9.76 -4.90
C GLY A 112 9.14 -8.77 -5.69
N VAL A 113 9.50 -7.50 -5.67
CA VAL A 113 9.05 -6.56 -6.69
C VAL A 113 9.94 -6.81 -7.90
N ARG A 114 9.47 -7.57 -8.87
CA ARG A 114 10.00 -7.48 -10.22
C ARG A 114 9.41 -6.23 -10.84
N GLY A 115 10.15 -5.13 -10.73
CA GLY A 115 9.76 -3.92 -11.38
C GLY A 115 10.31 -3.85 -12.79
N GLU A 116 9.47 -3.90 -13.80
CA GLU A 116 9.64 -2.94 -14.86
C GLU A 116 9.02 -1.66 -14.30
N SER A 117 9.86 -0.73 -13.89
CA SER A 117 9.39 0.57 -13.47
C SER A 117 8.76 1.23 -14.69
N LEU A 118 7.45 1.28 -14.72
CA LEU A 118 6.76 2.12 -15.65
C LEU A 118 6.88 3.53 -15.12
N ASP A 119 7.73 4.31 -15.76
CA ASP A 119 7.85 5.73 -15.47
C ASP A 119 6.56 6.44 -15.88
N PHE A 120 5.74 6.78 -14.88
CA PHE A 120 4.55 7.60 -15.08
C PHE A 120 4.84 9.10 -15.05
N ASN A 121 6.10 9.49 -15.20
CA ASN A 121 6.51 10.88 -15.37
C ASN A 121 6.23 11.38 -16.80
N PHE A 122 4.97 11.36 -17.20
CA PHE A 122 4.59 11.98 -18.46
C PHE A 122 4.50 13.50 -18.29
N PRO A 123 5.10 14.26 -19.20
CA PRO A 123 4.92 15.72 -19.24
C PRO A 123 3.42 16.03 -19.31
N GLU A 124 2.98 17.00 -18.53
CA GLU A 124 1.55 17.40 -18.44
C GLU A 124 0.92 17.79 -19.78
N ASN A 125 1.72 17.90 -20.83
CA ASN A 125 1.35 18.47 -22.13
C ASN A 125 0.99 17.44 -23.21
N GLU A 126 1.22 16.14 -22.96
CA GLU A 126 0.87 15.13 -23.97
C GLU A 126 -0.51 14.52 -23.67
N GLY A 127 -1.41 14.85 -24.55
CA GLY A 127 -2.85 14.68 -24.44
C GLY A 127 -3.36 13.32 -23.96
N GLY A 128 -3.84 13.30 -22.73
CA GLY A 128 -5.01 12.50 -22.40
C GLY A 128 -4.91 11.00 -22.39
N THR A 129 -3.73 10.40 -22.16
CA THR A 129 -3.61 8.94 -21.97
C THR A 129 -4.35 8.48 -20.70
N LEU A 130 -4.68 7.21 -20.62
CA LEU A 130 -5.33 6.61 -19.45
C LEU A 130 -4.51 6.86 -18.20
N GLU A 131 -3.19 6.72 -18.30
CA GLU A 131 -2.24 6.90 -17.21
C GLU A 131 -2.33 8.31 -16.63
N MET A 132 -2.44 9.34 -17.48
CA MET A 132 -2.57 10.72 -17.00
C MET A 132 -3.89 10.95 -16.26
N LYS A 133 -5.00 10.36 -16.71
CA LYS A 133 -6.29 10.45 -16.02
C LYS A 133 -6.21 9.74 -14.67
N LEU A 134 -5.62 8.54 -14.63
CA LEU A 134 -5.41 7.79 -13.42
C LEU A 134 -4.56 8.57 -12.42
N ILE A 135 -3.40 9.09 -12.84
CA ILE A 135 -2.51 9.88 -11.98
C ILE A 135 -3.23 11.11 -11.41
N ARG A 136 -4.05 11.81 -12.19
CA ARG A 136 -4.84 12.94 -11.67
C ARG A 136 -5.79 12.52 -10.55
N GLU A 137 -6.46 11.38 -10.69
CA GLU A 137 -7.34 10.85 -9.64
C GLU A 137 -6.55 10.39 -8.42
N LEU A 138 -5.43 9.68 -8.61
CA LEU A 138 -4.56 9.26 -7.51
C LEU A 138 -3.99 10.45 -6.75
N LYS A 139 -3.61 11.54 -7.44
CA LYS A 139 -3.20 12.81 -6.80
C LYS A 139 -4.30 13.37 -5.88
N LYS A 140 -5.55 13.41 -6.35
CA LYS A 140 -6.68 13.91 -5.53
C LYS A 140 -6.90 13.05 -4.29
N VAL A 141 -6.88 11.73 -4.46
CA VAL A 141 -7.12 10.79 -3.36
C VAL A 141 -5.95 10.79 -2.39
N GLY A 142 -4.72 10.78 -2.90
CA GLY A 142 -3.51 10.85 -2.08
C GLY A 142 -3.46 12.12 -1.23
N LYS A 143 -3.79 13.27 -1.83
CA LYS A 143 -3.86 14.53 -1.07
C LYS A 143 -4.89 14.45 0.06
N LYS A 144 -6.09 13.95 -0.22
CA LYS A 144 -7.12 13.75 0.83
C LYS A 144 -6.65 12.78 1.93
N ALA A 145 -5.93 11.72 1.57
CA ALA A 145 -5.38 10.79 2.55
C ALA A 145 -4.35 11.48 3.44
N LEU A 146 -3.42 12.25 2.88
CA LEU A 146 -2.43 13.02 3.64
C LEU A 146 -3.08 14.03 4.58
N ASP A 147 -4.15 14.69 4.15
CA ASP A 147 -4.88 15.67 4.98
C ASP A 147 -5.59 15.02 6.18
N CYS A 148 -5.83 13.70 6.13
CA CYS A 148 -6.41 12.93 7.24
C CYS A 148 -5.35 12.39 8.22
N ILE A 149 -4.06 12.47 7.90
CA ILE A 149 -2.98 11.97 8.74
C ILE A 149 -2.62 13.06 9.77
N PRO A 150 -2.64 12.76 11.08
CA PRO A 150 -2.35 13.75 12.11
C PRO A 150 -0.84 14.01 12.27
N CYS A 151 -0.13 14.14 11.17
CA CYS A 151 1.32 14.28 11.12
C CYS A 151 1.68 15.48 10.26
N ASP A 152 2.11 16.57 10.87
CA ASP A 152 2.33 17.85 10.19
C ASP A 152 3.55 17.90 9.29
N THR A 153 4.47 16.93 9.39
CA THR A 153 5.76 17.05 8.71
C THR A 153 6.30 15.71 8.28
N SER A 154 5.78 15.21 7.22
CA SER A 154 6.45 14.11 6.52
C SER A 154 7.53 14.67 5.60
N LEU A 155 8.78 14.29 5.81
CA LEU A 155 9.87 14.61 4.90
C LEU A 155 9.55 14.05 3.52
N ILE A 156 9.15 12.77 3.52
CA ILE A 156 8.67 12.06 2.34
C ILE A 156 7.61 11.05 2.76
N VAL A 157 6.57 10.91 1.95
CA VAL A 157 5.55 9.86 2.08
C VAL A 157 5.39 9.19 0.74
N ARG A 158 5.24 7.87 0.75
CA ARG A 158 4.80 7.10 -0.40
C ARG A 158 3.40 6.57 -0.15
N ILE A 159 2.52 6.77 -1.10
CA ILE A 159 1.19 6.17 -1.07
C ILE A 159 1.11 5.18 -2.21
N ASP A 160 0.88 3.92 -1.86
CA ASP A 160 0.79 2.82 -2.78
C ASP A 160 -0.68 2.54 -3.11
N PHE A 161 -1.01 2.59 -4.39
CA PHE A 161 -2.34 2.33 -4.89
C PHE A 161 -2.39 1.01 -5.64
N GLY A 162 -3.30 0.12 -5.22
CA GLY A 162 -3.72 -1.00 -6.04
C GLY A 162 -4.67 -0.49 -7.13
N CYS A 163 -4.35 -0.79 -8.38
CA CYS A 163 -5.13 -0.36 -9.53
C CYS A 163 -5.65 -1.58 -10.28
N CYS A 164 -6.97 -1.71 -10.39
CA CYS A 164 -7.62 -2.75 -11.19
C CYS A 164 -7.82 -2.23 -12.61
N ILE A 165 -6.94 -2.63 -13.51
CA ILE A 165 -6.98 -2.20 -14.91
C ILE A 165 -7.62 -3.31 -15.76
N GLU A 166 -8.69 -3.00 -16.47
CA GLU A 166 -9.31 -3.91 -17.40
C GLU A 166 -8.88 -3.58 -18.82
N ASN A 167 -8.46 -4.60 -19.58
CA ASN A 167 -8.11 -4.51 -21.01
C ASN A 167 -7.06 -3.46 -21.37
N LYS A 168 -6.04 -3.27 -20.52
CA LYS A 168 -4.93 -2.31 -20.70
C LYS A 168 -5.33 -0.83 -20.83
N ASN A 169 -6.64 -0.50 -20.90
CA ASN A 169 -7.11 0.82 -21.25
C ASN A 169 -8.08 1.47 -20.27
N VAL A 170 -8.58 0.76 -19.25
CA VAL A 170 -9.56 1.30 -18.31
C VAL A 170 -9.23 0.87 -16.90
N CYS A 171 -8.86 1.81 -16.03
CA CYS A 171 -8.82 1.57 -14.59
C CYS A 171 -10.25 1.67 -14.05
N ARG A 172 -10.85 0.55 -13.66
CA ARG A 172 -12.22 0.52 -13.11
C ARG A 172 -12.25 0.82 -11.62
N GLU A 173 -11.28 0.35 -10.90
CA GLU A 173 -11.22 0.51 -9.45
C GLU A 173 -9.77 0.75 -9.03
N TYR A 174 -9.58 1.64 -8.06
CA TYR A 174 -8.31 1.80 -7.38
C TYR A 174 -8.55 2.01 -5.88
N PHE A 175 -7.57 1.64 -5.08
CA PHE A 175 -7.64 1.78 -3.63
C PHE A 175 -6.26 2.05 -3.04
N ILE A 176 -6.21 2.72 -1.89
CA ILE A 176 -4.98 2.86 -1.12
C ILE A 176 -4.68 1.50 -0.49
N ASN A 177 -3.53 0.94 -0.87
CA ASN A 177 -3.00 -0.30 -0.31
C ASN A 177 -2.16 -0.05 0.93
N GLU A 178 -1.28 0.96 0.85
CA GLU A 178 -0.32 1.26 1.91
C GLU A 178 0.08 2.74 1.91
N ILE A 179 0.50 3.23 3.08
CA ILE A 179 1.12 4.55 3.24
C ILE A 179 2.42 4.35 4.01
N GLU A 180 3.54 4.69 3.40
CA GLU A 180 4.87 4.55 3.97
C GLU A 180 5.52 5.90 4.26
N TYR A 181 6.04 6.05 5.47
CA TYR A 181 6.71 7.27 5.93
C TYR A 181 8.23 7.27 5.73
N MET A 182 8.81 6.12 5.46
CA MET A 182 10.23 5.96 5.10
C MET A 182 10.34 5.01 3.91
N PRO A 183 9.87 5.43 2.74
CA PRO A 183 9.83 4.56 1.58
C PRO A 183 11.22 4.35 0.99
N ASN A 184 11.43 3.17 0.38
CA ASN A 184 12.51 3.01 -0.57
C ASN A 184 12.30 3.95 -1.76
N LEU A 185 13.37 4.62 -2.16
CA LEU A 185 13.38 5.53 -3.30
C LEU A 185 13.84 4.76 -4.54
N PHE A 186 13.06 4.81 -5.60
CA PHE A 186 13.49 4.36 -6.93
C PHE A 186 14.23 5.52 -7.61
N CYS A 187 15.45 5.83 -7.12
CA CYS A 187 16.20 6.97 -7.64
C CYS A 187 17.05 6.62 -8.86
N ASN A 188 17.40 5.34 -9.03
CA ASN A 188 18.30 4.89 -10.10
C ASN A 188 17.59 4.64 -11.42
N GLU A 189 16.25 4.53 -11.39
CA GLU A 189 15.42 4.16 -12.53
C GLU A 189 14.61 5.33 -13.08
N ILE A 190 14.66 6.46 -12.36
CA ILE A 190 13.90 7.66 -12.71
C ILE A 190 14.84 8.85 -12.68
N GLU A 191 14.95 9.57 -13.78
CA GLU A 191 15.63 10.86 -13.87
C GLU A 191 14.84 11.95 -13.15
N TYR A 192 14.59 11.75 -11.85
CA TYR A 192 13.88 12.70 -11.02
C TYR A 192 14.76 13.18 -9.86
N PRO A 193 14.87 14.49 -9.62
CA PRO A 193 15.81 15.05 -8.63
C PRO A 193 15.32 14.88 -7.18
N VAL A 194 15.05 13.62 -6.77
CA VAL A 194 14.47 13.30 -5.45
C VAL A 194 15.39 13.76 -4.33
N ILE A 195 16.69 13.48 -4.43
CA ILE A 195 17.68 13.82 -3.40
C ILE A 195 17.78 15.33 -3.23
N ASP A 196 17.81 16.08 -4.34
CA ASP A 196 17.85 17.55 -4.31
C ASP A 196 16.59 18.13 -3.66
N LEU A 197 15.43 17.61 -4.00
CA LEU A 197 14.16 18.04 -3.41
C LEU A 197 14.06 17.70 -1.92
N MET A 198 14.54 16.53 -1.50
CA MET A 198 14.59 16.15 -0.09
C MET A 198 15.56 17.05 0.68
N SER A 199 16.74 17.31 0.14
CA SER A 199 17.73 18.19 0.76
C SER A 199 17.19 19.59 0.97
N LYS A 200 16.55 20.17 -0.04
CA LYS A 200 15.89 21.49 0.05
C LYS A 200 14.78 21.49 1.10
N ASN A 201 14.02 20.40 1.21
CA ASN A 201 12.96 20.29 2.20
C ASN A 201 13.51 20.14 3.63
N ILE A 202 14.61 19.40 3.83
CA ILE A 202 15.30 19.30 5.13
C ILE A 202 15.77 20.69 5.58
N ILE A 203 16.44 21.44 4.71
CA ILE A 203 16.89 22.79 5.00
C ILE A 203 15.73 23.68 5.40
N ARG A 204 14.62 23.63 4.64
CA ARG A 204 13.41 24.40 4.96
C ARG A 204 12.87 24.06 6.35
N LEU A 205 12.74 22.76 6.66
CA LEU A 205 12.23 22.30 7.97
C LEU A 205 13.15 22.68 9.13
N SER A 206 14.47 22.67 8.93
CA SER A 206 15.43 23.08 9.96
C SER A 206 15.33 24.58 10.27
N ASN A 207 14.99 25.41 9.29
CA ASN A 207 14.81 26.84 9.46
C ASN A 207 13.49 27.23 10.15
N LEU A 208 12.49 26.34 10.12
CA LEU A 208 11.21 26.55 10.83
C LEU A 208 11.30 26.28 12.34
N LYS A 209 12.38 25.65 12.81
CA LYS A 209 12.60 25.33 14.24
C LYS A 209 13.43 26.39 14.96
N LYS A 210 13.85 27.42 14.27
CA LYS A 210 14.49 28.61 14.84
C LYS A 210 13.47 29.73 15.03
#